data_c3c87d8754cf6b0cff7c5519c9869b33
#
_entry.id   c3c87d8754cf6b0cff7c5519c9869b33
#
_cell.length_a   1.000
_cell.length_b   1.000
_cell.length_c   1.000
_cell.angle_alpha   90.00
_cell.angle_beta   90.00
_cell.angle_gamma   90.00
#
_symmetry.space_group_name_H-M   'P 1'
#
loop_
_entity.id
_entity.type
_entity.pdbx_description
1 polymer ?
#
loop_
_entity_poly.entity_id
_entity_poly.type
_entity_poly.pdbx_seq_one_letter_code
_entity_poly.pdbx_strand_id
1 'polypeptide(L)'
;DSGVFQGISVFVGLIVSLGSSTVIGNIIAGLVITYMRPFKLGDRIKLNDTTGNVIEKTPLVTRIKTPKNELVTIPNAFIMSSHTVNYSASARTYGLIIHVEVSIGYDVPWRKVHALLLKAAKATSGVMADPEPFVLETELQDWYPVYQINAYIKEADQLTQIYSNLYQSIQDVFTDCLLYTSPSP
;
A
#
# COMPACT_ATOMS: atom_id res chain seq x y z
N ASP A 1 37.91 -45.91 -20.53
CA ASP A 1 37.95 -44.52 -20.02
C ASP A 1 36.71 -43.66 -20.36
N SER A 2 35.86 -44.12 -21.34
CA SER A 2 34.63 -43.39 -21.72
C SER A 2 33.56 -43.36 -20.64
N GLY A 3 33.44 -44.42 -19.81
CA GLY A 3 32.42 -44.51 -18.76
C GLY A 3 32.64 -43.54 -17.61
N VAL A 4 33.89 -43.26 -17.25
CA VAL A 4 34.23 -42.26 -16.22
C VAL A 4 33.90 -40.83 -16.71
N PHE A 5 34.18 -40.53 -17.97
CA PHE A 5 33.87 -39.26 -18.60
C PHE A 5 32.35 -39.02 -18.69
N GLN A 6 31.60 -40.06 -19.05
CA GLN A 6 30.12 -40.00 -19.04
C GLN A 6 29.57 -39.78 -17.64
N GLY A 7 30.09 -40.48 -16.62
CA GLY A 7 29.67 -40.29 -15.23
C GLY A 7 29.92 -38.89 -14.71
N ILE A 8 31.10 -38.31 -15.00
CA ILE A 8 31.45 -36.95 -14.62
C ILE A 8 30.54 -35.94 -15.35
N SER A 9 30.29 -36.11 -16.64
CA SER A 9 29.44 -35.21 -17.44
C SER A 9 28.00 -35.22 -16.93
N VAL A 10 27.44 -36.39 -16.58
CA VAL A 10 26.09 -36.48 -16.00
C VAL A 10 26.05 -35.83 -14.61
N PHE A 11 27.07 -36.07 -13.78
CA PHE A 11 27.13 -35.47 -12.44
C PHE A 11 27.26 -33.95 -12.48
N VAL A 12 28.12 -33.40 -13.31
CA VAL A 12 28.26 -31.96 -13.53
C VAL A 12 26.96 -31.39 -14.12
N GLY A 13 26.33 -32.07 -15.07
CA GLY A 13 25.05 -31.66 -15.63
C GLY A 13 23.94 -31.57 -14.58
N LEU A 14 23.88 -32.53 -13.65
CA LEU A 14 22.92 -32.51 -12.53
C LEU A 14 23.19 -31.34 -11.57
N ILE A 15 24.45 -31.10 -11.19
CA ILE A 15 24.80 -29.98 -10.31
C ILE A 15 24.43 -28.63 -10.96
N VAL A 16 24.76 -28.45 -12.22
CA VAL A 16 24.42 -27.23 -12.98
C VAL A 16 22.91 -27.08 -13.12
N SER A 17 22.20 -28.19 -13.39
CA SER A 17 20.73 -28.17 -13.51
C SER A 17 20.06 -27.81 -12.20
N LEU A 18 20.46 -28.36 -11.08
CA LEU A 18 19.92 -28.06 -9.76
C LEU A 18 20.30 -26.63 -9.30
N GLY A 19 21.53 -26.18 -9.56
CA GLY A 19 22.02 -24.86 -9.19
C GLY A 19 21.41 -23.72 -9.99
N SER A 20 20.99 -23.97 -11.23
CA SER A 20 20.41 -22.92 -12.09
C SER A 20 18.90 -22.74 -11.96
N SER A 21 18.21 -23.60 -11.22
CA SER A 21 16.74 -23.56 -11.10
C SER A 21 16.20 -22.22 -10.60
N THR A 22 16.87 -21.60 -9.63
CA THR A 22 16.49 -20.28 -9.09
C THR A 22 16.64 -19.16 -10.13
N VAL A 23 17.71 -19.18 -10.92
CA VAL A 23 17.97 -18.17 -11.96
C VAL A 23 16.92 -18.33 -13.07
N ILE A 24 16.70 -19.54 -13.54
CA ILE A 24 15.69 -19.85 -14.56
C ILE A 24 14.28 -19.43 -14.07
N GLY A 25 13.95 -19.76 -12.81
CA GLY A 25 12.69 -19.37 -12.19
C GLY A 25 12.47 -17.86 -12.18
N ASN A 26 13.51 -17.08 -11.86
CA ASN A 26 13.44 -15.62 -11.88
C ASN A 26 13.29 -15.06 -13.30
N ILE A 27 13.96 -15.64 -14.30
CA ILE A 27 13.83 -15.23 -15.71
C ILE A 27 12.40 -15.49 -16.20
N ILE A 28 11.86 -16.68 -15.95
CA ILE A 28 10.49 -17.04 -16.34
C ILE A 28 9.50 -16.08 -15.65
N ALA A 29 9.65 -15.84 -14.36
CA ALA A 29 8.82 -14.91 -13.62
C ALA A 29 8.92 -13.49 -14.19
N GLY A 30 10.12 -13.02 -14.55
CA GLY A 30 10.34 -11.72 -15.19
C GLY A 30 9.63 -11.58 -16.54
N LEU A 31 9.66 -12.63 -17.36
CA LEU A 31 8.92 -12.68 -18.63
C LEU A 31 7.41 -12.62 -18.39
N VAL A 32 6.89 -13.38 -17.42
CA VAL A 32 5.46 -13.38 -17.06
C VAL A 32 5.02 -12.00 -16.55
N ILE A 33 5.80 -11.39 -15.65
CA ILE A 33 5.55 -10.03 -15.15
C ILE A 33 5.54 -9.00 -16.29
N THR A 34 6.44 -9.16 -17.26
CA THR A 34 6.52 -8.26 -18.42
C THR A 34 5.33 -8.44 -19.35
N TYR A 35 4.84 -9.66 -19.55
CA TYR A 35 3.69 -9.96 -20.39
C TYR A 35 2.36 -9.59 -19.72
N MET A 36 2.13 -10.05 -18.48
CA MET A 36 0.88 -9.80 -17.72
C MET A 36 0.75 -8.36 -17.24
N ARG A 37 1.87 -7.67 -17.04
CA ARG A 37 1.93 -6.27 -16.58
C ARG A 37 1.08 -5.99 -15.32
N PRO A 38 1.25 -6.73 -14.23
CA PRO A 38 0.50 -6.49 -12.99
C PRO A 38 0.79 -5.08 -12.42
N PHE A 39 1.94 -4.51 -12.75
CA PHE A 39 2.34 -3.15 -12.45
C PHE A 39 3.26 -2.59 -13.54
N LYS A 40 3.34 -1.27 -13.63
CA LYS A 40 4.20 -0.52 -14.56
C LYS A 40 5.34 0.15 -13.82
N LEU A 41 6.35 0.62 -14.58
CA LEU A 41 7.35 1.54 -14.02
C LEU A 41 6.66 2.80 -13.51
N GLY A 42 7.06 3.27 -12.34
CA GLY A 42 6.44 4.39 -11.64
C GLY A 42 5.23 4.02 -10.77
N ASP A 43 4.66 2.82 -10.91
CA ASP A 43 3.52 2.42 -10.07
C ASP A 43 3.95 2.24 -8.61
N ARG A 44 3.12 2.73 -7.70
CA ARG A 44 3.23 2.45 -6.27
C ARG A 44 2.56 1.12 -5.96
N ILE A 45 3.37 0.20 -5.45
CA ILE A 45 2.94 -1.16 -5.13
C ILE A 45 3.29 -1.52 -3.69
N LYS A 46 2.53 -2.45 -3.13
CA LYS A 46 2.87 -3.13 -1.88
C LYS A 46 3.09 -4.61 -2.16
N LEU A 47 4.24 -5.10 -1.74
CA LEU A 47 4.65 -6.50 -1.78
C LEU A 47 4.92 -6.98 -0.36
N ASN A 48 4.04 -7.81 0.18
CA ASN A 48 4.03 -8.15 1.59
C ASN A 48 4.09 -6.88 2.46
N ASP A 49 5.16 -6.68 3.25
CA ASP A 49 5.32 -5.52 4.13
C ASP A 49 6.07 -4.34 3.49
N THR A 50 6.55 -4.50 2.26
CA THR A 50 7.31 -3.46 1.57
C THR A 50 6.42 -2.69 0.62
N THR A 51 6.34 -1.37 0.81
CA THR A 51 5.62 -0.45 -0.07
C THR A 51 6.60 0.51 -0.74
N GLY A 52 6.47 0.70 -2.04
CA GLY A 52 7.33 1.62 -2.78
C GLY A 52 6.94 1.77 -4.24
N ASN A 53 7.66 2.65 -4.94
CA ASN A 53 7.45 2.91 -6.35
C ASN A 53 8.38 2.03 -7.19
N VAL A 54 7.86 1.39 -8.22
CA VAL A 54 8.65 0.57 -9.15
C VAL A 54 9.55 1.47 -9.98
N ILE A 55 10.87 1.35 -9.80
CA ILE A 55 11.85 2.17 -10.54
C ILE A 55 12.54 1.42 -11.66
N GLU A 56 12.64 0.10 -11.55
CA GLU A 56 13.32 -0.72 -12.55
C GLU A 56 12.75 -2.14 -12.58
N LYS A 57 12.67 -2.70 -13.78
CA LYS A 57 12.34 -4.13 -14.01
C LYS A 57 13.40 -4.74 -14.89
N THR A 58 14.08 -5.76 -14.40
CA THR A 58 15.04 -6.57 -15.13
C THR A 58 14.51 -8.00 -15.29
N PRO A 59 15.12 -8.85 -16.13
CA PRO A 59 14.69 -10.23 -16.24
C PRO A 59 14.75 -11.04 -14.93
N LEU A 60 15.64 -10.69 -14.01
CA LEU A 60 15.85 -11.42 -12.76
C LEU A 60 15.18 -10.77 -11.56
N VAL A 61 15.20 -9.45 -11.50
CA VAL A 61 14.77 -8.68 -10.33
C VAL A 61 13.94 -7.47 -10.71
N THR A 62 13.08 -7.07 -9.82
CA THR A 62 12.37 -5.78 -9.85
C THR A 62 12.88 -4.93 -8.69
N ARG A 63 13.17 -3.66 -8.94
CA ARG A 63 13.61 -2.70 -7.91
C ARG A 63 12.51 -1.70 -7.61
N ILE A 64 12.26 -1.51 -6.33
CA ILE A 64 11.31 -0.53 -5.84
C ILE A 64 12.02 0.46 -4.91
N LYS A 65 11.53 1.70 -4.90
CA LYS A 65 12.01 2.76 -4.03
C LYS A 65 10.95 3.07 -2.98
N THR A 66 11.30 2.89 -1.71
CA THR A 66 10.39 3.16 -0.59
C THR A 66 10.19 4.67 -0.36
N PRO A 67 9.16 5.10 0.38
CA PRO A 67 8.98 6.50 0.78
C PRO A 67 10.14 7.07 1.59
N LYS A 68 10.93 6.20 2.24
CA LYS A 68 12.14 6.56 2.97
C LYS A 68 13.39 6.64 2.10
N ASN A 69 13.23 6.59 0.76
CA ASN A 69 14.31 6.66 -0.22
C ASN A 69 15.23 5.42 -0.25
N GLU A 70 14.79 4.30 0.33
CA GLU A 70 15.50 3.03 0.30
C GLU A 70 15.26 2.30 -1.01
N LEU A 71 16.31 1.68 -1.56
CA LEU A 71 16.23 0.85 -2.75
C LEU A 71 16.10 -0.62 -2.34
N VAL A 72 14.95 -1.21 -2.63
CA VAL A 72 14.67 -2.63 -2.35
C VAL A 72 14.71 -3.41 -3.66
N THR A 73 15.57 -4.43 -3.73
CA THR A 73 15.68 -5.34 -4.87
C THR A 73 14.97 -6.65 -4.55
N ILE A 74 14.01 -7.01 -5.38
CA ILE A 74 13.13 -8.17 -5.16
C ILE A 74 13.26 -9.13 -6.33
N PRO A 75 13.61 -10.42 -6.09
CA PRO A 75 13.63 -11.46 -7.12
C PRO A 75 12.24 -11.61 -7.77
N ASN A 76 12.19 -11.72 -9.10
CA ASN A 76 10.92 -11.82 -9.82
C ASN A 76 10.09 -13.05 -9.43
N ALA A 77 10.74 -14.17 -9.14
CA ALA A 77 10.08 -15.39 -8.67
C ALA A 77 9.35 -15.15 -7.33
N PHE A 78 9.92 -14.34 -6.44
CA PHE A 78 9.29 -13.96 -5.17
C PHE A 78 8.04 -13.12 -5.41
N ILE A 79 8.07 -12.18 -6.35
CA ILE A 79 6.90 -11.35 -6.71
C ILE A 79 5.76 -12.24 -7.22
N MET A 80 6.06 -13.21 -8.07
CA MET A 80 5.06 -14.13 -8.62
C MET A 80 4.42 -15.06 -7.59
N SER A 81 5.13 -15.37 -6.52
CA SER A 81 4.62 -16.19 -5.40
C SER A 81 3.98 -15.38 -4.27
N SER A 82 4.01 -14.06 -4.36
CA SER A 82 3.53 -13.14 -3.31
C SER A 82 2.28 -12.39 -3.75
N HIS A 83 1.53 -11.90 -2.76
CA HIS A 83 0.42 -10.97 -3.04
C HIS A 83 0.97 -9.59 -3.37
N THR A 84 0.56 -9.07 -4.52
CA THR A 84 0.91 -7.72 -4.97
C THR A 84 -0.31 -6.83 -4.96
N VAL A 85 -0.27 -5.72 -4.23
CA VAL A 85 -1.29 -4.67 -4.26
C VAL A 85 -0.76 -3.51 -5.09
N ASN A 86 -1.47 -3.14 -6.15
CA ASN A 86 -1.10 -2.01 -7.00
C ASN A 86 -1.98 -0.79 -6.68
N TYR A 87 -1.47 0.08 -5.82
CA TYR A 87 -2.16 1.31 -5.42
C TYR A 87 -2.39 2.27 -6.58
N SER A 88 -1.41 2.43 -7.47
CA SER A 88 -1.53 3.34 -8.61
C SER A 88 -2.58 2.89 -9.61
N ALA A 89 -2.72 1.59 -9.84
CA ALA A 89 -3.75 1.06 -10.73
C ALA A 89 -5.16 1.31 -10.14
N SER A 90 -5.35 1.04 -8.85
CA SER A 90 -6.61 1.30 -8.15
C SER A 90 -6.96 2.78 -8.14
N ALA A 91 -5.98 3.64 -7.84
CA ALA A 91 -6.16 5.09 -7.80
C ALA A 91 -6.61 5.66 -9.15
N ARG A 92 -6.04 5.16 -10.27
CA ARG A 92 -6.40 5.61 -11.62
C ARG A 92 -7.80 5.19 -12.06
N THR A 93 -8.28 4.03 -11.61
CA THR A 93 -9.53 3.44 -12.11
C THR A 93 -10.73 3.92 -11.32
N TYR A 94 -10.70 3.78 -10.00
CA TYR A 94 -11.86 4.01 -9.12
C TYR A 94 -11.57 5.02 -8.00
N GLY A 95 -10.34 5.48 -7.88
CA GLY A 95 -9.84 6.13 -6.67
C GLY A 95 -9.38 5.09 -5.64
N LEU A 96 -8.26 5.37 -4.98
CA LEU A 96 -7.77 4.59 -3.86
C LEU A 96 -8.41 5.09 -2.58
N ILE A 97 -8.99 4.18 -1.79
CA ILE A 97 -9.56 4.55 -0.49
C ILE A 97 -8.45 4.57 0.55
N ILE A 98 -8.30 5.70 1.21
CA ILE A 98 -7.55 5.84 2.46
C ILE A 98 -8.53 5.90 3.63
N HIS A 99 -8.12 5.43 4.80
CA HIS A 99 -8.96 5.48 5.99
C HIS A 99 -8.15 5.87 7.22
N VAL A 100 -8.82 6.56 8.13
CA VAL A 100 -8.28 6.92 9.44
C VAL A 100 -9.31 6.56 10.50
N GLU A 101 -8.86 5.92 11.57
CA GLU A 101 -9.69 5.60 12.73
C GLU A 101 -9.51 6.67 13.81
N VAL A 102 -10.64 7.07 14.38
CA VAL A 102 -10.70 8.08 15.42
C VAL A 102 -11.63 7.58 16.53
N SER A 103 -11.16 7.63 17.77
CA SER A 103 -11.94 7.27 18.95
C SER A 103 -12.42 8.53 19.65
N ILE A 104 -13.73 8.67 19.85
CA ILE A 104 -14.36 9.83 20.49
C ILE A 104 -15.33 9.33 21.56
N GLY A 105 -15.32 9.91 22.75
CA GLY A 105 -16.21 9.47 23.85
C GLY A 105 -17.70 9.60 23.51
N TYR A 106 -18.53 8.85 24.23
CA TYR A 106 -19.99 8.83 24.06
C TYR A 106 -20.69 10.15 24.41
N ASP A 107 -20.00 11.08 25.06
CA ASP A 107 -20.47 12.42 25.37
C ASP A 107 -20.70 13.28 24.13
N VAL A 108 -20.06 12.95 22.99
CA VAL A 108 -20.27 13.61 21.71
C VAL A 108 -21.23 12.79 20.85
N PRO A 109 -22.39 13.37 20.43
CA PRO A 109 -23.32 12.65 19.56
C PRO A 109 -22.65 12.21 18.24
N TRP A 110 -22.84 10.96 17.85
CA TRP A 110 -22.22 10.35 16.67
C TRP A 110 -22.48 11.15 15.36
N ARG A 111 -23.69 11.72 15.23
CA ARG A 111 -24.03 12.58 14.07
C ARG A 111 -23.11 13.80 13.96
N LYS A 112 -22.73 14.38 15.11
CA LYS A 112 -21.77 15.49 15.16
C LYS A 112 -20.38 15.02 14.77
N VAL A 113 -19.95 13.85 15.26
CA VAL A 113 -18.65 13.25 14.91
C VAL A 113 -18.57 12.99 13.41
N HIS A 114 -19.60 12.39 12.81
CA HIS A 114 -19.67 12.16 11.36
C HIS A 114 -19.56 13.46 10.57
N ALA A 115 -20.30 14.48 10.97
CA ALA A 115 -20.26 15.78 10.28
C ALA A 115 -18.88 16.43 10.35
N LEU A 116 -18.19 16.35 11.49
CA LEU A 116 -16.83 16.87 11.68
C LEU A 116 -15.80 16.11 10.85
N LEU A 117 -15.85 14.80 10.85
CA LEU A 117 -14.96 13.94 10.05
C LEU A 117 -15.14 14.18 8.54
N LEU A 118 -16.38 14.27 8.07
CA LEU A 118 -16.67 14.61 6.67
C LEU A 118 -16.17 16.00 6.31
N LYS A 119 -16.35 17.00 7.20
CA LYS A 119 -15.81 18.36 7.02
C LYS A 119 -14.29 18.34 6.91
N ALA A 120 -13.61 17.61 7.79
CA ALA A 120 -12.14 17.45 7.76
C ALA A 120 -11.66 16.80 6.45
N ALA A 121 -12.29 15.71 6.04
CA ALA A 121 -11.94 15.02 4.80
C ALA A 121 -12.13 15.91 3.57
N LYS A 122 -13.25 16.64 3.48
CA LYS A 122 -13.53 17.57 2.36
C LYS A 122 -12.56 18.78 2.33
N ALA A 123 -12.01 19.16 3.47
CA ALA A 123 -11.00 20.24 3.56
C ALA A 123 -9.57 19.75 3.24
N THR A 124 -9.35 18.42 3.24
CA THR A 124 -8.02 17.85 3.05
C THR A 124 -7.60 17.91 1.59
N SER A 125 -6.44 18.51 1.33
CA SER A 125 -5.83 18.54 -0.01
C SER A 125 -5.46 17.12 -0.45
N GLY A 126 -5.84 16.76 -1.68
CA GLY A 126 -5.59 15.44 -2.27
C GLY A 126 -6.75 14.43 -2.12
N VAL A 127 -7.75 14.75 -1.31
CA VAL A 127 -9.02 14.00 -1.23
C VAL A 127 -9.95 14.40 -2.38
N MET A 128 -10.57 13.40 -2.99
CA MET A 128 -11.54 13.61 -4.07
C MET A 128 -12.88 14.08 -3.50
N ALA A 129 -13.55 14.97 -4.25
CA ALA A 129 -14.91 15.39 -3.93
C ALA A 129 -15.95 14.38 -4.42
N ASP A 130 -15.64 13.66 -5.50
CA ASP A 130 -16.47 12.61 -6.09
C ASP A 130 -15.56 11.41 -6.44
N PRO A 131 -15.81 10.21 -5.88
CA PRO A 131 -16.84 9.90 -4.88
C PRO A 131 -16.63 10.63 -3.54
N GLU A 132 -17.76 10.96 -2.88
CA GLU A 132 -17.70 11.65 -1.58
C GLU A 132 -17.06 10.78 -0.49
N PRO A 133 -16.31 11.39 0.45
CA PRO A 133 -15.86 10.73 1.67
C PRO A 133 -17.05 10.21 2.49
N PHE A 134 -16.86 9.13 3.22
CA PHE A 134 -17.88 8.54 4.08
C PHE A 134 -17.29 8.06 5.40
N VAL A 135 -18.14 8.00 6.43
CA VAL A 135 -17.76 7.58 7.78
C VAL A 135 -18.49 6.29 8.13
N LEU A 136 -17.75 5.36 8.73
CA LEU A 136 -18.29 4.13 9.31
C LEU A 136 -18.02 4.14 10.81
N GLU A 137 -18.94 3.56 11.59
CA GLU A 137 -18.68 3.15 12.96
C GLU A 137 -18.23 1.70 12.91
N THR A 138 -16.98 1.44 13.33
CA THR A 138 -16.37 0.10 13.20
C THR A 138 -16.42 -0.69 14.48
N GLU A 139 -16.44 -0.04 15.63
CA GLU A 139 -16.51 -0.68 16.93
C GLU A 139 -17.27 0.17 17.95
N LEU A 140 -17.93 -0.50 18.89
CA LEU A 140 -18.50 0.08 20.10
C LEU A 140 -17.75 -0.51 21.29
N GLN A 141 -16.83 0.25 21.87
CA GLN A 141 -16.06 -0.15 23.04
C GLN A 141 -16.69 0.39 24.32
N ASP A 142 -16.22 -0.05 25.49
CA ASP A 142 -16.82 0.30 26.79
C ASP A 142 -16.82 1.81 27.06
N TRP A 143 -15.80 2.53 26.57
CA TRP A 143 -15.60 3.96 26.87
C TRP A 143 -15.77 4.88 25.67
N TYR A 144 -15.67 4.36 24.45
CA TYR A 144 -15.76 5.13 23.22
C TYR A 144 -16.12 4.25 22.01
N PRO A 145 -16.89 4.76 21.07
CA PRO A 145 -16.99 4.18 19.74
C PRO A 145 -15.77 4.51 18.88
N VAL A 146 -15.49 3.67 17.90
CA VAL A 146 -14.45 3.91 16.89
C VAL A 146 -15.11 4.27 15.56
N TYR A 147 -14.73 5.43 15.05
CA TYR A 147 -15.18 5.95 13.77
C TYR A 147 -14.07 5.83 12.75
N GLN A 148 -14.40 5.35 11.56
CA GLN A 148 -13.47 5.26 10.45
C GLN A 148 -13.92 6.22 9.35
N ILE A 149 -13.14 7.30 9.12
CA ILE A 149 -13.32 8.15 7.95
C ILE A 149 -12.62 7.53 6.76
N ASN A 150 -13.34 7.40 5.65
CA ASN A 150 -12.86 6.85 4.40
C ASN A 150 -12.92 7.94 3.33
N ALA A 151 -11.84 8.11 2.59
CA ALA A 151 -11.72 9.14 1.56
C ALA A 151 -11.03 8.59 0.31
N TYR A 152 -11.48 9.02 -0.87
CA TYR A 152 -10.91 8.62 -2.14
C TYR A 152 -9.78 9.56 -2.55
N ILE A 153 -8.70 9.00 -3.09
CA ILE A 153 -7.55 9.73 -3.62
C ILE A 153 -7.14 9.22 -4.99
N LYS A 154 -6.56 10.07 -5.83
CA LYS A 154 -5.99 9.70 -7.14
C LYS A 154 -4.48 9.58 -7.13
N GLU A 155 -3.81 10.33 -6.24
CA GLU A 155 -2.35 10.43 -6.22
C GLU A 155 -1.75 9.41 -5.24
N ALA A 156 -1.59 8.16 -5.69
CA ALA A 156 -1.02 7.09 -4.88
C ALA A 156 0.41 7.41 -4.39
N ASP A 157 1.18 8.20 -5.16
CA ASP A 157 2.54 8.60 -4.80
C ASP A 157 2.58 9.55 -3.60
N GLN A 158 1.52 10.34 -3.41
CA GLN A 158 1.37 11.27 -2.30
C GLN A 158 0.66 10.68 -1.08
N LEU A 159 0.42 9.37 -1.07
CA LEU A 159 -0.34 8.66 -0.04
C LEU A 159 0.07 9.08 1.38
N THR A 160 1.36 9.08 1.69
CA THR A 160 1.89 9.43 3.01
C THR A 160 1.60 10.89 3.38
N GLN A 161 1.73 11.81 2.42
CA GLN A 161 1.45 13.23 2.64
C GLN A 161 -0.06 13.47 2.83
N ILE A 162 -0.90 12.81 2.03
CA ILE A 162 -2.36 12.95 2.15
C ILE A 162 -2.85 12.41 3.49
N TYR A 163 -2.30 11.29 3.99
CA TYR A 163 -2.58 10.82 5.34
C TYR A 163 -2.22 11.86 6.41
N SER A 164 -1.03 12.46 6.31
CA SER A 164 -0.61 13.51 7.23
C SER A 164 -1.54 14.71 7.19
N ASN A 165 -1.93 15.16 5.99
CA ASN A 165 -2.87 16.27 5.81
C ASN A 165 -4.25 15.94 6.40
N LEU A 166 -4.72 14.71 6.23
CA LEU A 166 -6.00 14.25 6.77
C LEU A 166 -5.98 14.24 8.31
N TYR A 167 -4.90 13.75 8.92
CA TYR A 167 -4.72 13.80 10.38
C TYR A 167 -4.75 15.24 10.90
N GLN A 168 -4.05 16.17 10.24
CA GLN A 168 -4.03 17.57 10.61
C GLN A 168 -5.43 18.20 10.47
N SER A 169 -6.12 17.99 9.35
CA SER A 169 -7.47 18.49 9.14
C SER A 169 -8.46 17.96 10.18
N ILE A 170 -8.32 16.69 10.59
CA ILE A 170 -9.15 16.13 11.67
C ILE A 170 -8.86 16.86 12.99
N GLN A 171 -7.60 17.01 13.36
CA GLN A 171 -7.22 17.71 14.59
C GLN A 171 -7.73 19.16 14.59
N ASP A 172 -7.55 19.90 13.50
CA ASP A 172 -8.00 21.28 13.38
C ASP A 172 -9.51 21.39 13.58
N VAL A 173 -10.30 20.59 12.84
CA VAL A 173 -11.75 20.62 12.90
C VAL A 173 -12.28 20.23 14.30
N PHE A 174 -11.66 19.25 14.95
CA PHE A 174 -12.07 18.84 16.30
C PHE A 174 -11.64 19.86 17.36
N THR A 175 -10.45 20.45 17.24
CA THR A 175 -9.99 21.50 18.13
C THR A 175 -10.91 22.70 18.07
N ASP A 176 -11.24 23.17 16.88
CA ASP A 176 -12.15 24.32 16.69
C ASP A 176 -13.54 24.07 17.26
N CYS A 177 -14.04 22.83 17.22
CA CYS A 177 -15.39 22.48 17.63
C CYS A 177 -15.50 21.98 19.07
N LEU A 178 -14.41 21.47 19.67
CA LEU A 178 -14.39 20.89 21.01
C LEU A 178 -13.76 21.82 22.05
N LEU A 179 -12.89 22.75 21.67
CA LEU A 179 -12.35 23.75 22.60
C LEU A 179 -13.41 24.66 23.24
N TYR A 180 -14.59 24.70 22.65
CA TYR A 180 -15.75 25.43 23.24
C TYR A 180 -16.61 24.58 24.20
N THR A 181 -16.27 23.29 24.40
CA THR A 181 -17.13 22.37 25.16
C THR A 181 -16.45 21.68 26.34
N SER A 182 -15.17 21.87 26.59
CA SER A 182 -14.48 21.33 27.76
C SER A 182 -13.84 22.45 28.57
N PRO A 183 -14.41 22.83 29.73
CA PRO A 183 -13.61 23.47 30.75
C PRO A 183 -12.61 22.41 31.23
N SER A 184 -11.34 22.71 31.09
CA SER A 184 -10.24 21.93 31.69
C SER A 184 -10.49 21.82 33.20
N PRO A 185 -10.28 20.67 33.84
CA PRO A 185 -10.36 20.52 35.27
C PRO A 185 -9.29 21.32 35.98
#